data_b7027568d95d5167073531053ca02e5c
#
_entry.id   b7027568d95d5167073531053ca02e5c
#
_cell.length_a   1.000
_cell.length_b   1.000
_cell.length_c   1.000
_cell.angle_alpha   90.00
_cell.angle_beta   90.00
_cell.angle_gamma   90.00
#
_symmetry.space_group_name_H-M   'P 1'
#
loop_
_entity.id
_entity.type
_entity.pdbx_description
1 polymer ?
#
loop_
_entity_poly.entity_id
_entity_poly.type
_entity_poly.pdbx_seq_one_letter_code
_entity_poly.pdbx_strand_id
1 'polypeptide(L)'
;MSEQQLVDCSQKFDTFGCNGGLPSHSYEYITYNGGLSAEYDYPYKGVDQTCYYNKSMASIGVVGGSVNISVSEDAIQVALYEVGPVSVSFTVVPGFKDYSGGIYVNSTCPNGPLDVNHDVVAVGYGSEGGVDYWVIKNSWGAAWGDKGFFKIQRGVNMCGVKNCGSYP
;
A
#
# COMPACT_ATOMS: atom_id res chain seq x y z
N MET A 1 3.46 12.20 7.46
CA MET A 1 4.68 11.40 7.77
C MET A 1 5.52 11.40 6.51
N SER A 2 6.84 11.27 6.65
CA SER A 2 7.79 11.32 5.54
C SER A 2 7.87 9.99 4.80
N GLU A 3 7.42 9.94 3.58
CA GLU A 3 7.67 8.82 2.65
C GLU A 3 9.14 8.78 2.22
N GLN A 4 9.78 9.96 2.11
CA GLN A 4 11.18 10.03 1.70
C GLN A 4 12.11 9.38 2.71
N GLN A 5 11.81 9.44 4.00
CA GLN A 5 12.60 8.74 5.01
C GLN A 5 12.60 7.22 4.78
N LEU A 6 11.48 6.64 4.34
CA LEU A 6 11.46 5.23 3.94
C LEU A 6 12.33 4.98 2.71
N VAL A 7 12.22 5.82 1.68
CA VAL A 7 13.05 5.72 0.48
C VAL A 7 14.54 5.74 0.82
N ASP A 8 14.98 6.63 1.69
CA ASP A 8 16.40 6.88 1.94
C ASP A 8 17.00 6.01 3.04
N CYS A 9 16.21 5.50 4.00
CA CYS A 9 16.75 4.98 5.25
C CYS A 9 16.39 3.51 5.55
N SER A 10 15.49 2.88 4.80
CA SER A 10 14.97 1.55 5.15
C SER A 10 15.64 0.38 4.43
N GLN A 11 16.73 0.59 3.68
CA GLN A 11 17.37 -0.45 2.85
C GLN A 11 17.88 -1.66 3.64
N LYS A 12 18.16 -1.52 4.93
CA LYS A 12 18.54 -2.66 5.80
C LYS A 12 17.37 -3.59 6.14
N PHE A 13 16.16 -3.22 5.73
CA PHE A 13 14.92 -3.96 5.91
C PHE A 13 14.38 -4.49 4.56
N ASP A 14 15.26 -4.85 3.64
CA ASP A 14 14.92 -5.36 2.31
C ASP A 14 13.96 -4.44 1.53
N THR A 15 14.22 -3.14 1.60
CA THR A 15 13.64 -2.14 0.72
C THR A 15 14.71 -1.60 -0.22
N PHE A 16 14.31 -1.08 -1.38
CA PHE A 16 15.23 -0.73 -2.47
C PHE A 16 15.03 0.72 -2.93
N GLY A 17 14.69 1.62 -1.99
CA GLY A 17 14.45 3.02 -2.29
C GLY A 17 13.37 3.22 -3.35
N CYS A 18 13.66 3.98 -4.39
CA CYS A 18 12.74 4.19 -5.52
C CYS A 18 12.47 2.94 -6.37
N ASN A 19 13.20 1.84 -6.16
CA ASN A 19 12.95 0.56 -6.82
C ASN A 19 11.94 -0.32 -6.06
N GLY A 20 11.37 0.18 -4.97
CA GLY A 20 10.26 -0.47 -4.25
C GLY A 20 10.67 -1.17 -2.96
N GLY A 21 9.78 -1.99 -2.45
CA GLY A 21 9.89 -2.74 -1.21
C GLY A 21 8.51 -3.19 -0.75
N LEU A 22 8.45 -4.05 0.25
CA LEU A 22 7.18 -4.48 0.81
C LEU A 22 6.74 -3.54 1.95
N PRO A 23 5.46 -3.20 2.07
CA PRO A 23 4.94 -2.40 3.19
C PRO A 23 5.29 -2.97 4.56
N SER A 24 5.26 -4.31 4.73
CA SER A 24 5.65 -5.00 5.97
C SER A 24 7.08 -4.68 6.39
N HIS A 25 8.02 -4.64 5.47
CA HIS A 25 9.42 -4.26 5.74
C HIS A 25 9.55 -2.79 6.15
N SER A 26 8.73 -1.91 5.56
CA SER A 26 8.66 -0.51 5.99
C SER A 26 8.13 -0.38 7.42
N TYR A 27 7.13 -1.18 7.82
CA TYR A 27 6.64 -1.18 9.20
C TYR A 27 7.70 -1.68 10.19
N GLU A 28 8.49 -2.70 9.83
CA GLU A 28 9.62 -3.16 10.64
C GLU A 28 10.68 -2.06 10.83
N TYR A 29 11.03 -1.34 9.74
CA TYR A 29 11.90 -0.17 9.85
C TYR A 29 11.33 0.88 10.80
N ILE A 30 10.05 1.24 10.67
CA ILE A 30 9.39 2.26 11.50
C ILE A 30 9.45 1.84 12.98
N THR A 31 9.17 0.56 13.27
CA THR A 31 9.23 0.00 14.62
C THR A 31 10.65 0.09 15.20
N TYR A 32 11.65 -0.38 14.44
CA TYR A 32 13.06 -0.33 14.85
C TYR A 32 13.56 1.09 15.06
N ASN A 33 13.14 2.01 14.19
CA ASN A 33 13.56 3.42 14.23
C ASN A 33 12.83 4.23 15.31
N GLY A 34 11.71 3.74 15.83
CA GLY A 34 10.85 4.42 16.81
C GLY A 34 9.93 5.47 16.20
N GLY A 35 9.60 5.35 14.90
CA GLY A 35 8.69 6.22 14.18
C GLY A 35 9.27 6.81 12.91
N LEU A 36 8.47 7.65 12.26
CA LEU A 36 8.85 8.46 11.09
C LEU A 36 8.86 9.94 11.44
N SER A 37 9.70 10.70 10.75
CA SER A 37 9.68 12.15 10.80
C SER A 37 8.42 12.73 10.16
N ALA A 38 8.10 13.96 10.52
CA ALA A 38 7.10 14.72 9.81
C ALA A 38 7.60 15.07 8.38
N GLU A 39 6.66 15.29 7.46
CA GLU A 39 6.96 15.65 6.08
C GLU A 39 7.76 16.95 5.96
N TYR A 40 7.54 17.92 6.84
CA TYR A 40 8.27 19.19 6.83
C TYR A 40 9.73 19.06 7.28
N ASP A 41 10.07 18.04 8.12
CA ASP A 41 11.44 17.78 8.57
C ASP A 41 12.22 16.92 7.56
N TYR A 42 11.50 16.06 6.83
CA TYR A 42 12.07 15.14 5.84
C TYR A 42 11.19 15.09 4.58
N PRO A 43 11.24 16.13 3.74
CA PRO A 43 10.28 16.29 2.64
C PRO A 43 10.51 15.32 1.49
N TYR A 44 9.42 14.91 0.82
CA TYR A 44 9.45 14.03 -0.35
C TYR A 44 10.18 14.66 -1.53
N LYS A 45 11.10 13.90 -2.14
CA LYS A 45 11.91 14.29 -3.32
C LYS A 45 11.69 13.39 -4.51
N GLY A 46 11.22 12.14 -4.31
CA GLY A 46 11.00 11.17 -5.38
C GLY A 46 12.27 10.66 -6.05
N VAL A 47 13.39 10.72 -5.35
CA VAL A 47 14.70 10.20 -5.78
C VAL A 47 15.42 9.58 -4.59
N ASP A 48 16.28 8.59 -4.83
CA ASP A 48 17.12 8.02 -3.80
C ASP A 48 18.15 9.05 -3.31
N GLN A 49 18.26 9.23 -2.00
CA GLN A 49 19.23 10.12 -1.36
C GLN A 49 19.98 9.38 -0.25
N THR A 50 21.04 9.98 0.23
CA THR A 50 21.68 9.52 1.47
C THR A 50 20.75 9.80 2.65
N CYS A 51 20.51 8.79 3.47
CA CYS A 51 19.72 8.94 4.70
C CYS A 51 20.35 10.00 5.61
N TYR A 52 19.56 11.04 5.95
CA TYR A 52 19.98 12.10 6.88
C TYR A 52 19.07 12.19 8.12
N TYR A 53 18.20 11.17 8.32
CA TYR A 53 17.42 11.09 9.53
C TYR A 53 18.30 11.09 10.77
N ASN A 54 17.89 11.84 11.77
CA ASN A 54 18.46 11.75 13.11
C ASN A 54 17.34 11.79 14.16
N LYS A 55 17.64 11.22 15.35
CA LYS A 55 16.65 11.05 16.43
C LYS A 55 16.14 12.35 17.06
N SER A 56 16.72 13.50 16.72
CA SER A 56 16.19 14.80 17.17
C SER A 56 15.02 15.29 16.31
N MET A 57 14.82 14.70 15.12
CA MET A 57 13.63 14.95 14.31
C MET A 57 12.41 14.39 15.01
N ALA A 58 11.31 15.16 15.00
CA ALA A 58 10.08 14.74 15.64
C ALA A 58 9.58 13.42 15.03
N SER A 59 9.46 12.39 15.83
CA SER A 59 8.87 11.12 15.41
C SER A 59 7.36 11.17 15.58
N ILE A 60 6.66 10.94 14.49
CA ILE A 60 5.22 10.73 14.47
C ILE A 60 4.94 9.35 13.86
N GLY A 61 3.85 8.70 14.25
CA GLY A 61 3.50 7.41 13.68
C GLY A 61 4.39 6.25 14.15
N VAL A 62 4.45 6.04 15.45
CA VAL A 62 5.04 4.83 16.04
C VAL A 62 4.11 3.66 15.74
N VAL A 63 4.67 2.53 15.32
CA VAL A 63 3.94 1.28 15.06
C VAL A 63 4.48 0.17 15.96
N GLY A 64 3.62 -0.80 16.29
CA GLY A 64 3.94 -1.90 17.21
C GLY A 64 4.66 -3.08 16.55
N GLY A 65 4.83 -3.06 15.24
CA GLY A 65 5.42 -4.15 14.47
C GLY A 65 4.83 -4.23 13.07
N SER A 66 4.87 -5.42 12.49
CA SER A 66 4.27 -5.72 11.19
C SER A 66 3.49 -7.03 11.28
N VAL A 67 2.25 -7.02 10.83
CA VAL A 67 1.41 -8.21 10.75
C VAL A 67 1.12 -8.52 9.28
N ASN A 68 1.58 -9.68 8.82
CA ASN A 68 1.24 -10.18 7.49
C ASN A 68 -0.12 -10.88 7.54
N ILE A 69 -1.03 -10.47 6.65
CA ILE A 69 -2.37 -11.06 6.53
C ILE A 69 -2.25 -12.36 5.74
N SER A 70 -2.99 -13.39 6.15
CA SER A 70 -3.09 -14.65 5.40
C SER A 70 -3.54 -14.39 3.96
N VAL A 71 -3.04 -15.17 2.99
CA VAL A 71 -3.34 -15.03 1.56
C VAL A 71 -4.81 -15.40 1.28
N SER A 72 -5.72 -14.53 1.70
CA SER A 72 -7.17 -14.70 1.59
C SER A 72 -7.86 -13.33 1.56
N GLU A 73 -8.83 -13.16 0.67
CA GLU A 73 -9.64 -11.94 0.66
C GLU A 73 -10.52 -11.81 1.91
N ASP A 74 -10.97 -12.92 2.49
CA ASP A 74 -11.72 -12.90 3.75
C ASP A 74 -10.84 -12.42 4.92
N ALA A 75 -9.57 -12.84 4.95
CA ALA A 75 -8.64 -12.36 5.97
C ALA A 75 -8.36 -10.85 5.84
N ILE A 76 -8.25 -10.33 4.62
CA ILE A 76 -8.14 -8.88 4.37
C ILE A 76 -9.40 -8.16 4.86
N GLN A 77 -10.59 -8.73 4.60
CA GLN A 77 -11.85 -8.13 5.04
C GLN A 77 -11.94 -8.07 6.57
N VAL A 78 -11.56 -9.14 7.25
CA VAL A 78 -11.53 -9.18 8.73
C VAL A 78 -10.54 -8.14 9.27
N ALA A 79 -9.32 -8.10 8.73
CA ALA A 79 -8.32 -7.12 9.15
C ALA A 79 -8.81 -5.68 8.94
N LEU A 80 -9.43 -5.40 7.79
CA LEU A 80 -9.97 -4.08 7.48
C LEU A 80 -11.12 -3.67 8.42
N TYR A 81 -11.93 -4.64 8.86
CA TYR A 81 -13.02 -4.39 9.81
C TYR A 81 -12.51 -4.18 11.25
N GLU A 82 -11.55 -4.98 11.69
CA GLU A 82 -11.09 -4.99 13.08
C GLU A 82 -9.99 -3.96 13.37
N VAL A 83 -9.10 -3.73 12.39
CA VAL A 83 -7.91 -2.88 12.56
C VAL A 83 -8.08 -1.53 11.85
N GLY A 84 -8.72 -1.51 10.68
CA GLY A 84 -8.83 -0.33 9.83
C GLY A 84 -8.08 -0.50 8.50
N PRO A 85 -7.64 0.59 7.84
CA PRO A 85 -6.96 0.50 6.56
C PRO A 85 -5.75 -0.43 6.57
N VAL A 86 -5.63 -1.28 5.54
CA VAL A 86 -4.54 -2.25 5.39
C VAL A 86 -3.81 -2.05 4.06
N SER A 87 -2.50 -2.25 4.05
CA SER A 87 -1.73 -2.28 2.82
C SER A 87 -2.01 -3.57 2.06
N VAL A 88 -2.21 -3.45 0.75
CA VAL A 88 -2.34 -4.57 -0.18
C VAL A 88 -1.53 -4.28 -1.44
N SER A 89 -1.07 -5.34 -2.09
CA SER A 89 -0.40 -5.21 -3.38
C SER A 89 -1.29 -5.73 -4.50
N PHE A 90 -1.13 -5.21 -5.71
CA PHE A 90 -1.82 -5.73 -6.87
C PHE A 90 -1.02 -5.51 -8.16
N THR A 91 -1.45 -6.15 -9.24
CA THR A 91 -0.82 -6.02 -10.56
C THR A 91 -1.44 -4.86 -11.33
N VAL A 92 -0.66 -3.82 -11.56
CA VAL A 92 -0.99 -2.77 -12.52
C VAL A 92 -0.66 -3.26 -13.92
N VAL A 93 -1.67 -3.31 -14.78
CA VAL A 93 -1.54 -3.68 -16.19
C VAL A 93 -1.72 -2.47 -17.09
N PRO A 94 -1.28 -2.53 -18.39
CA PRO A 94 -1.55 -1.47 -19.36
C PRO A 94 -3.02 -1.10 -19.40
N GLY A 95 -3.32 0.20 -19.45
CA GLY A 95 -4.69 0.73 -19.43
C GLY A 95 -5.27 0.97 -18.04
N PHE A 96 -4.72 0.41 -16.97
CA PHE A 96 -5.20 0.70 -15.62
C PHE A 96 -5.03 2.18 -15.23
N LYS A 97 -4.05 2.85 -15.80
CA LYS A 97 -3.82 4.29 -15.55
C LYS A 97 -4.98 5.16 -16.03
N ASP A 98 -5.78 4.67 -16.96
CA ASP A 98 -6.94 5.37 -17.55
C ASP A 98 -8.24 5.11 -16.77
N TYR A 99 -8.17 4.38 -15.63
CA TYR A 99 -9.33 4.15 -14.78
C TYR A 99 -9.92 5.49 -14.31
N SER A 100 -11.24 5.66 -14.52
CA SER A 100 -11.98 6.88 -14.19
C SER A 100 -13.20 6.66 -13.29
N GLY A 101 -13.54 5.39 -12.99
CA GLY A 101 -14.67 5.05 -12.11
C GLY A 101 -15.26 3.67 -12.37
N GLY A 102 -16.24 3.30 -11.52
CA GLY A 102 -16.87 1.98 -11.55
C GLY A 102 -16.05 0.88 -10.86
N ILE A 103 -16.50 -0.37 -10.94
CA ILE A 103 -15.75 -1.51 -10.40
C ILE A 103 -14.80 -2.03 -11.48
N TYR A 104 -13.50 -1.98 -11.23
CA TYR A 104 -12.50 -2.52 -12.14
C TYR A 104 -12.57 -4.04 -12.19
N VAL A 105 -12.76 -4.57 -13.39
CA VAL A 105 -12.78 -6.01 -13.69
C VAL A 105 -11.90 -6.26 -14.90
N ASN A 106 -10.93 -7.16 -14.77
CA ASN A 106 -10.06 -7.57 -15.86
C ASN A 106 -9.69 -9.05 -15.71
N SER A 107 -10.39 -9.92 -16.42
CA SER A 107 -10.20 -11.37 -16.36
C SER A 107 -8.84 -11.85 -16.85
N THR A 108 -8.07 -11.01 -17.55
CA THR A 108 -6.73 -11.32 -18.06
C THR A 108 -5.61 -10.74 -17.19
N CYS A 109 -5.96 -10.03 -16.12
CA CYS A 109 -4.97 -9.48 -15.20
C CYS A 109 -4.23 -10.60 -14.49
N PRO A 110 -2.89 -10.64 -14.55
CA PRO A 110 -2.10 -11.60 -13.78
C PRO A 110 -2.40 -11.49 -12.27
N ASN A 111 -2.46 -12.62 -11.59
CA ASN A 111 -2.85 -12.67 -10.18
C ASN A 111 -2.03 -13.64 -9.33
N GLY A 112 -0.90 -14.08 -9.84
CA GLY A 112 0.08 -14.88 -9.09
C GLY A 112 0.79 -14.07 -8.01
N PRO A 113 1.42 -14.74 -7.04
CA PRO A 113 2.07 -14.06 -5.91
C PRO A 113 3.28 -13.22 -6.32
N LEU A 114 3.90 -13.48 -7.47
CA LEU A 114 5.04 -12.72 -8.00
C LEU A 114 4.65 -11.73 -9.10
N ASP A 115 3.37 -11.64 -9.45
CA ASP A 115 2.91 -10.72 -10.49
C ASP A 115 2.62 -9.31 -9.95
N VAL A 116 2.41 -9.17 -8.64
CA VAL A 116 2.11 -7.88 -8.02
C VAL A 116 3.28 -6.89 -8.18
N ASN A 117 2.97 -5.65 -8.53
CA ASN A 117 3.97 -4.64 -8.86
C ASN A 117 3.63 -3.24 -8.32
N HIS A 118 2.59 -3.10 -7.51
CA HIS A 118 2.16 -1.83 -6.94
C HIS A 118 1.48 -2.03 -5.59
N ASP A 119 1.87 -1.21 -4.62
CA ASP A 119 1.33 -1.23 -3.26
C ASP A 119 0.37 -0.06 -3.06
N VAL A 120 -0.75 -0.35 -2.43
CA VAL A 120 -1.87 0.56 -2.21
C VAL A 120 -2.54 0.28 -0.87
N VAL A 121 -3.54 1.07 -0.50
CA VAL A 121 -4.23 0.91 0.78
C VAL A 121 -5.70 0.55 0.56
N ALA A 122 -6.11 -0.64 1.01
CA ALA A 122 -7.52 -0.98 1.12
C ALA A 122 -8.14 -0.20 2.29
N VAL A 123 -9.23 0.53 2.01
CA VAL A 123 -9.88 1.41 2.98
C VAL A 123 -11.35 1.05 3.21
N GLY A 124 -11.89 0.14 2.42
CA GLY A 124 -13.29 -0.29 2.54
C GLY A 124 -13.64 -1.38 1.55
N TYR A 125 -14.86 -1.85 1.64
CA TYR A 125 -15.44 -2.81 0.71
C TYR A 125 -16.96 -2.60 0.61
N GLY A 126 -17.57 -3.15 -0.43
CA GLY A 126 -19.00 -3.06 -0.65
C GLY A 126 -19.48 -4.00 -1.72
N SER A 127 -20.74 -3.83 -2.11
CA SER A 127 -21.38 -4.55 -3.21
C SER A 127 -22.24 -3.58 -4.01
N GLU A 128 -22.16 -3.66 -5.33
CA GLU A 128 -22.92 -2.81 -6.25
C GLU A 128 -23.31 -3.63 -7.48
N GLY A 129 -24.60 -3.67 -7.81
CA GLY A 129 -25.09 -4.44 -8.94
C GLY A 129 -24.81 -5.94 -8.85
N GLY A 130 -24.67 -6.51 -7.65
CA GLY A 130 -24.33 -7.91 -7.43
C GLY A 130 -22.85 -8.24 -7.57
N VAL A 131 -21.99 -7.24 -7.72
CA VAL A 131 -20.53 -7.38 -7.75
C VAL A 131 -19.96 -6.84 -6.46
N ASP A 132 -19.25 -7.67 -5.71
CA ASP A 132 -18.52 -7.27 -4.54
C ASP A 132 -17.21 -6.59 -4.94
N TYR A 133 -16.77 -5.58 -4.15
CA TYR A 133 -15.58 -4.80 -4.47
C TYR A 133 -14.81 -4.35 -3.22
N TRP A 134 -13.53 -4.08 -3.44
CA TRP A 134 -12.69 -3.31 -2.54
C TRP A 134 -12.70 -1.84 -2.92
N VAL A 135 -12.64 -0.95 -1.93
CA VAL A 135 -12.31 0.47 -2.11
C VAL A 135 -10.84 0.64 -1.77
N ILE A 136 -10.07 1.08 -2.74
CA ILE A 136 -8.61 1.19 -2.64
C ILE A 136 -8.20 2.65 -2.80
N LYS A 137 -7.37 3.15 -1.88
CA LYS A 137 -6.69 4.44 -2.00
C LYS A 137 -5.38 4.23 -2.76
N ASN A 138 -5.21 4.95 -3.88
CA ASN A 138 -3.99 4.96 -4.67
C ASN A 138 -3.07 6.13 -4.30
N SER A 139 -1.84 6.12 -4.81
CA SER A 139 -0.82 7.15 -4.59
C SER A 139 -0.53 8.02 -5.82
N TRP A 140 -1.46 8.07 -6.80
CA TRP A 140 -1.28 8.81 -8.06
C TRP A 140 -1.94 10.19 -8.06
N GLY A 141 -2.31 10.70 -6.88
CA GLY A 141 -2.92 12.01 -6.71
C GLY A 141 -4.45 12.00 -6.84
N ALA A 142 -5.07 13.05 -6.32
CA ALA A 142 -6.54 13.17 -6.27
C ALA A 142 -7.19 13.44 -7.63
N ALA A 143 -6.41 13.78 -8.66
CA ALA A 143 -6.92 13.95 -10.02
C ALA A 143 -7.08 12.63 -10.78
N TRP A 144 -6.50 11.53 -10.28
CA TRP A 144 -6.61 10.21 -10.87
C TRP A 144 -7.81 9.45 -10.28
N GLY A 145 -8.43 8.60 -11.11
CA GLY A 145 -9.52 7.73 -10.70
C GLY A 145 -10.71 8.47 -10.08
N ASP A 146 -11.32 7.89 -9.06
CA ASP A 146 -12.36 8.56 -8.27
C ASP A 146 -11.71 9.30 -7.10
N LYS A 147 -11.25 10.52 -7.34
CA LYS A 147 -10.60 11.39 -6.33
C LYS A 147 -9.37 10.72 -5.66
N GLY A 148 -8.60 9.97 -6.41
CA GLY A 148 -7.44 9.22 -5.92
C GLY A 148 -7.75 7.79 -5.48
N PHE A 149 -9.00 7.34 -5.61
CA PHE A 149 -9.44 6.00 -5.24
C PHE A 149 -9.86 5.20 -6.46
N PHE A 150 -9.94 3.89 -6.29
CA PHE A 150 -10.57 3.00 -7.25
C PHE A 150 -11.31 1.85 -6.54
N LYS A 151 -12.29 1.28 -7.24
CA LYS A 151 -12.93 0.05 -6.84
C LYS A 151 -12.39 -1.10 -7.68
N ILE A 152 -12.09 -2.23 -7.07
CA ILE A 152 -11.65 -3.45 -7.77
C ILE A 152 -12.49 -4.64 -7.29
N GLN A 153 -12.86 -5.52 -8.21
CA GLN A 153 -13.70 -6.68 -7.88
C GLN A 153 -13.08 -7.51 -6.76
N ARG A 154 -13.91 -7.89 -5.79
CA ARG A 154 -13.58 -8.75 -4.65
C ARG A 154 -14.11 -10.17 -4.84
N GLY A 155 -13.44 -11.15 -4.21
CA GLY A 155 -13.87 -12.56 -4.19
C GLY A 155 -13.25 -13.41 -5.29
N VAL A 156 -12.43 -12.83 -6.17
CA VAL A 156 -11.81 -13.53 -7.32
C VAL A 156 -10.30 -13.31 -7.42
N ASN A 157 -9.69 -12.75 -6.39
CA ASN A 157 -8.27 -12.34 -6.39
C ASN A 157 -7.93 -11.46 -7.60
N MET A 158 -8.75 -10.48 -7.88
CA MET A 158 -8.58 -9.59 -9.03
C MET A 158 -7.19 -8.94 -8.99
N CYS A 159 -6.40 -9.16 -10.04
CA CYS A 159 -5.02 -8.66 -10.16
C CYS A 159 -4.11 -9.00 -8.95
N GLY A 160 -4.38 -10.08 -8.23
CA GLY A 160 -3.50 -10.54 -7.15
C GLY A 160 -3.69 -9.82 -5.80
N VAL A 161 -4.78 -9.08 -5.61
CA VAL A 161 -5.01 -8.20 -4.44
C VAL A 161 -4.88 -8.89 -3.09
N LYS A 162 -5.10 -10.21 -3.01
CA LYS A 162 -4.96 -10.98 -1.75
C LYS A 162 -3.54 -11.42 -1.42
N ASN A 163 -2.58 -11.29 -2.36
CA ASN A 163 -1.30 -11.99 -2.25
C ASN A 163 -0.36 -11.40 -1.20
N CYS A 164 -0.38 -10.08 -1.01
CA CYS A 164 0.50 -9.37 -0.08
C CYS A 164 -0.31 -8.35 0.72
N GLY A 165 -0.97 -8.81 1.77
CA GLY A 165 -1.68 -7.95 2.70
C GLY A 165 -0.89 -7.77 4.00
N SER A 166 -0.83 -6.54 4.55
CA SER A 166 -0.19 -6.28 5.83
C SER A 166 -0.71 -5.02 6.52
N TYR A 167 -0.51 -4.93 7.83
CA TYR A 167 -0.78 -3.73 8.63
C TYR A 167 0.26 -3.59 9.75
N PRO A 168 0.48 -2.39 10.28
CA PRO A 168 1.41 -2.13 11.38
C PRO A 168 0.88 -2.61 12.74
#